data_079006a0268cf165f78dad650028d3d8
#
_entry.id   079006a0268cf165f78dad650028d3d8
#
_cell.length_a   1.000
_cell.length_b   1.000
_cell.length_c   1.000
_cell.angle_alpha   90.00
_cell.angle_beta   90.00
_cell.angle_gamma   90.00
#
_symmetry.space_group_name_H-M   'P 1'
#
loop_
_entity.id
_entity.type
_entity.pdbx_description
1 polymer ?
#
loop_
_entity_poly.entity_id
_entity_poly.type
_entity_poly.pdbx_seq_one_letter_code
_entity_poly.pdbx_strand_id
1 'polypeptide(L)'
;MEQIIDCTGMHCPEPVVHTKNALETMTTGDTVLIIVDNGESKHNVERFAKNRDCKVKIQSVGDTFRLQIKKGAENKSSAPFTPEDYACELPKLELIYLIPSDTLGHGDDDLGRILMQSFIKTIGEVSPLPQKIFFYNRGVHFVTSESNLLEPLKELADQGVEILSCGTCLDFYNLKKELKVGEMTNMYNIVEAMALATKTVTPC
;
A
#
# COMPACT_ATOMS: atom_id res chain seq x y z
N MET A 1 36.11 -17.89 -9.67
CA MET A 1 36.02 -17.91 -8.17
C MET A 1 34.58 -17.72 -7.79
N GLU A 2 34.10 -18.45 -6.81
CA GLU A 2 32.73 -18.24 -6.27
C GLU A 2 32.82 -17.17 -5.18
N GLN A 3 32.23 -16.00 -5.40
CA GLN A 3 32.15 -14.94 -4.41
C GLN A 3 30.93 -15.19 -3.54
N ILE A 4 31.07 -15.09 -2.20
CA ILE A 4 29.96 -15.23 -1.26
C ILE A 4 29.72 -13.87 -0.62
N ILE A 5 28.46 -13.41 -0.62
CA ILE A 5 28.02 -12.18 0.01
C ILE A 5 26.91 -12.52 0.99
N ASP A 6 27.17 -12.27 2.26
CA ASP A 6 26.20 -12.44 3.33
C ASP A 6 25.46 -11.14 3.55
N CYS A 7 24.14 -11.16 3.30
CA CYS A 7 23.21 -10.06 3.46
C CYS A 7 22.16 -10.36 4.56
N THR A 8 22.47 -11.29 5.49
CA THR A 8 21.58 -11.55 6.62
C THR A 8 21.46 -10.31 7.51
N GLY A 9 20.27 -10.01 8.00
CA GLY A 9 19.97 -8.80 8.77
C GLY A 9 19.89 -7.51 7.97
N MET A 10 20.14 -7.55 6.66
CA MET A 10 20.01 -6.37 5.80
C MET A 10 18.58 -6.19 5.31
N HIS A 11 18.14 -4.92 5.24
CA HIS A 11 16.84 -4.55 4.69
C HIS A 11 16.95 -4.07 3.24
N CYS A 12 15.86 -4.19 2.48
CA CYS A 12 15.79 -3.63 1.13
C CYS A 12 16.07 -2.10 1.18
N PRO A 13 16.92 -1.53 0.28
CA PRO A 13 17.45 -2.18 -0.94
C PRO A 13 18.86 -2.80 -0.82
N GLU A 14 19.47 -2.86 0.37
CA GLU A 14 20.87 -3.24 0.56
C GLU A 14 21.27 -4.58 -0.11
N PRO A 15 20.54 -5.72 0.04
CA PRO A 15 20.91 -6.98 -0.59
C PRO A 15 20.95 -6.87 -2.12
N VAL A 16 20.07 -6.06 -2.71
CA VAL A 16 20.05 -5.82 -4.16
C VAL A 16 21.23 -4.99 -4.61
N VAL A 17 21.62 -3.96 -3.84
CA VAL A 17 22.81 -3.12 -4.11
C VAL A 17 24.08 -3.94 -4.05
N HIS A 18 24.23 -4.80 -3.03
CA HIS A 18 25.37 -5.72 -2.93
C HIS A 18 25.43 -6.69 -4.12
N THR A 19 24.27 -7.23 -4.53
CA THR A 19 24.18 -8.10 -5.71
C THR A 19 24.59 -7.35 -6.99
N LYS A 20 24.12 -6.10 -7.16
CA LYS A 20 24.49 -5.23 -8.28
C LYS A 20 26.00 -5.04 -8.36
N ASN A 21 26.62 -4.59 -7.26
CA ASN A 21 28.04 -4.31 -7.20
C ASN A 21 28.90 -5.57 -7.53
N ALA A 22 28.46 -6.73 -7.04
CA ALA A 22 29.11 -8.00 -7.38
C ALA A 22 29.01 -8.31 -8.88
N LEU A 23 27.81 -8.19 -9.46
CA LEU A 23 27.62 -8.47 -10.89
C LEU A 23 28.37 -7.50 -11.80
N GLU A 24 28.62 -6.26 -11.39
CA GLU A 24 29.40 -5.27 -12.14
C GLU A 24 30.88 -5.67 -12.24
N THR A 25 31.44 -6.27 -11.21
CA THR A 25 32.84 -6.70 -11.17
C THR A 25 33.09 -8.10 -11.78
N MET A 26 32.01 -8.90 -11.98
CA MET A 26 32.08 -10.25 -12.50
C MET A 26 32.13 -10.27 -14.03
N THR A 27 32.75 -11.33 -14.58
CA THR A 27 32.69 -11.63 -16.01
C THR A 27 31.59 -12.62 -16.36
N THR A 28 31.18 -12.67 -17.63
CA THR A 28 30.16 -13.63 -18.10
C THR A 28 30.55 -15.06 -17.74
N GLY A 29 29.64 -15.78 -17.09
CA GLY A 29 29.84 -17.15 -16.64
C GLY A 29 30.29 -17.30 -15.19
N ASP A 30 30.74 -16.22 -14.54
CA ASP A 30 31.06 -16.23 -13.13
C ASP A 30 29.80 -16.42 -12.27
N THR A 31 29.99 -16.85 -11.02
CA THR A 31 28.92 -17.16 -10.09
C THR A 31 29.14 -16.43 -8.77
N VAL A 32 28.09 -15.81 -8.22
CA VAL A 32 28.04 -15.25 -6.87
C VAL A 32 26.96 -15.94 -6.05
N LEU A 33 27.24 -16.17 -4.77
CA LEU A 33 26.28 -16.68 -3.80
C LEU A 33 25.85 -15.55 -2.87
N ILE A 34 24.58 -15.21 -2.91
CA ILE A 34 23.96 -14.21 -2.02
C ILE A 34 23.17 -14.95 -0.95
N ILE A 35 23.38 -14.60 0.31
CA ILE A 35 22.65 -15.17 1.45
C ILE A 35 21.75 -14.08 2.04
N VAL A 36 20.46 -14.38 2.22
CA VAL A 36 19.47 -13.49 2.85
C VAL A 36 18.60 -14.27 3.84
N ASP A 37 18.02 -13.61 4.82
CA ASP A 37 17.23 -14.23 5.89
C ASP A 37 15.73 -13.96 5.82
N ASN A 38 15.26 -13.25 4.79
CA ASN A 38 13.84 -12.95 4.64
C ASN A 38 13.36 -13.15 3.21
N GLY A 39 12.05 -13.44 3.08
CA GLY A 39 11.42 -13.75 1.80
C GLY A 39 11.37 -12.57 0.83
N GLU A 40 11.32 -11.36 1.35
CA GLU A 40 11.28 -10.12 0.55
C GLU A 40 12.62 -9.87 -0.14
N SER A 41 13.72 -9.89 0.62
CA SER A 41 15.08 -9.76 0.08
C SER A 41 15.38 -10.85 -0.94
N LYS A 42 14.99 -12.11 -0.66
CA LYS A 42 15.09 -13.23 -1.60
C LYS A 42 14.40 -12.90 -2.94
N HIS A 43 13.16 -12.45 -2.89
CA HIS A 43 12.35 -12.16 -4.09
C HIS A 43 12.95 -11.00 -4.90
N ASN A 44 13.38 -9.95 -4.21
CA ASN A 44 13.96 -8.76 -4.84
C ASN A 44 15.30 -9.06 -5.52
N VAL A 45 16.19 -9.81 -4.86
CA VAL A 45 17.48 -10.25 -5.45
C VAL A 45 17.25 -11.18 -6.63
N GLU A 46 16.30 -12.12 -6.53
CA GLU A 46 15.95 -13.02 -7.64
C GLU A 46 15.44 -12.24 -8.86
N ARG A 47 14.49 -11.35 -8.68
CA ARG A 47 13.93 -10.49 -9.74
C ARG A 47 15.01 -9.64 -10.40
N PHE A 48 15.84 -9.00 -9.57
CA PHE A 48 16.97 -8.20 -10.05
C PHE A 48 17.91 -8.99 -10.96
N ALA A 49 18.33 -10.17 -10.51
CA ALA A 49 19.27 -10.99 -11.27
C ALA A 49 18.64 -11.53 -12.57
N LYS A 50 17.36 -11.92 -12.54
CA LYS A 50 16.61 -12.36 -13.73
C LYS A 50 16.47 -11.26 -14.77
N ASN A 51 16.19 -10.03 -14.37
CA ASN A 51 16.07 -8.87 -15.27
C ASN A 51 17.41 -8.50 -15.95
N ARG A 52 18.52 -9.08 -15.48
CA ARG A 52 19.87 -8.93 -16.07
C ARG A 52 20.36 -10.21 -16.76
N ASP A 53 19.44 -11.04 -17.22
CA ASP A 53 19.74 -12.29 -17.92
C ASP A 53 20.62 -13.26 -17.13
N CYS A 54 20.68 -13.12 -15.80
CA CYS A 54 21.39 -14.04 -14.93
C CYS A 54 20.55 -15.29 -14.63
N LYS A 55 21.22 -16.44 -14.54
CA LYS A 55 20.58 -17.67 -14.07
C LYS A 55 20.64 -17.71 -12.55
N VAL A 56 19.48 -17.89 -11.89
CA VAL A 56 19.36 -17.92 -10.44
C VAL A 56 18.90 -19.30 -9.99
N LYS A 57 19.62 -19.89 -9.03
CA LYS A 57 19.20 -21.08 -8.28
C LYS A 57 19.03 -20.70 -6.82
N ILE A 58 17.93 -21.10 -6.22
CA ILE A 58 17.60 -20.76 -4.83
C ILE A 58 17.55 -22.06 -4.01
N GLN A 59 18.17 -22.03 -2.83
CA GLN A 59 18.13 -23.09 -1.84
C GLN A 59 17.76 -22.49 -0.49
N SER A 60 16.80 -23.10 0.22
CA SER A 60 16.47 -22.76 1.60
C SER A 60 17.35 -23.60 2.55
N VAL A 61 18.01 -22.95 3.51
CA VAL A 61 18.88 -23.59 4.49
C VAL A 61 18.53 -23.02 5.88
N GLY A 62 17.74 -23.77 6.65
CA GLY A 62 17.17 -23.25 7.90
C GLY A 62 16.31 -22.01 7.63
N ASP A 63 16.60 -20.93 8.36
CA ASP A 63 15.89 -19.65 8.25
C ASP A 63 16.48 -18.72 7.18
N THR A 64 17.44 -19.21 6.37
CA THR A 64 18.10 -18.41 5.35
C THR A 64 17.84 -18.95 3.93
N PHE A 65 17.96 -18.05 2.92
CA PHE A 65 17.89 -18.38 1.52
C PHE A 65 19.24 -18.11 0.87
N ARG A 66 19.73 -19.09 0.11
CA ARG A 66 20.97 -19.00 -0.65
C ARG A 66 20.64 -18.88 -2.13
N LEU A 67 20.96 -17.73 -2.72
CA LEU A 67 20.74 -17.45 -4.14
C LEU A 67 22.09 -17.57 -4.89
N GLN A 68 22.26 -18.63 -5.64
CA GLN A 68 23.39 -18.79 -6.54
C GLN A 68 23.07 -18.14 -7.87
N ILE A 69 23.76 -17.03 -8.18
CA ILE A 69 23.53 -16.21 -9.35
C ILE A 69 24.70 -16.36 -10.32
N LYS A 70 24.43 -16.88 -11.51
CA LYS A 70 25.41 -16.99 -12.57
C LYS A 70 25.20 -15.89 -13.61
N LYS A 71 26.24 -15.06 -13.86
CA LYS A 71 26.18 -13.95 -14.83
C LYS A 71 26.01 -14.49 -16.26
N GLY A 72 24.92 -14.06 -16.92
CA GLY A 72 24.64 -14.33 -18.32
C GLY A 72 25.47 -13.47 -19.27
N ALA A 73 25.34 -13.70 -20.58
CA ALA A 73 25.92 -12.80 -21.59
C ALA A 73 25.14 -11.48 -21.60
N GLU A 74 25.85 -10.37 -21.56
CA GLU A 74 25.20 -9.04 -21.59
C GLU A 74 24.50 -8.81 -22.93
N ASN A 75 23.18 -8.92 -22.95
CA ASN A 75 22.39 -8.20 -23.94
C ASN A 75 22.30 -6.75 -23.46
N LYS A 76 22.89 -5.83 -24.26
CA LYS A 76 22.93 -4.40 -23.96
C LYS A 76 21.50 -3.82 -23.90
N SER A 77 20.92 -3.82 -22.72
CA SER A 77 19.83 -2.91 -22.34
C SER A 77 20.29 -2.16 -21.10
N SER A 78 21.28 -1.28 -21.28
CA SER A 78 21.74 -0.36 -20.23
C SER A 78 20.93 0.92 -20.32
N ALA A 79 19.71 0.89 -19.85
CA ALA A 79 19.13 2.11 -19.30
C ALA A 79 19.87 2.43 -17.99
N PRO A 80 20.25 3.68 -17.72
CA PRO A 80 20.85 4.06 -16.44
C PRO A 80 19.87 3.68 -15.34
N PHE A 81 20.36 2.90 -14.40
CA PHE A 81 19.62 2.36 -13.29
C PHE A 81 19.37 3.45 -12.27
N THR A 82 18.12 3.75 -11.97
CA THR A 82 17.75 4.68 -10.90
C THR A 82 17.38 3.90 -9.64
N PRO A 83 17.63 4.45 -8.43
CA PRO A 83 17.18 3.83 -7.18
C PRO A 83 15.67 3.54 -7.14
N GLU A 84 14.87 4.29 -7.92
CA GLU A 84 13.43 4.10 -8.05
C GLU A 84 13.04 2.77 -8.73
N ASP A 85 13.92 2.20 -9.57
CA ASP A 85 13.68 0.91 -10.24
C ASP A 85 13.70 -0.29 -9.26
N TYR A 86 14.16 -0.07 -8.02
CA TYR A 86 14.15 -1.03 -6.91
C TYR A 86 13.33 -0.55 -5.73
N ALA A 87 12.54 0.47 -5.90
CA ALA A 87 11.47 0.65 -4.95
C ALA A 87 10.82 -0.75 -4.82
N CYS A 88 10.98 -1.38 -3.64
CA CYS A 88 10.09 -2.47 -3.28
C CYS A 88 8.72 -1.97 -3.71
N GLU A 89 8.04 -2.68 -4.60
CA GLU A 89 6.60 -2.58 -4.56
C GLU A 89 6.25 -3.13 -3.19
N LEU A 90 6.36 -2.26 -2.19
CA LEU A 90 5.59 -2.43 -0.97
C LEU A 90 4.20 -2.80 -1.48
N PRO A 91 3.58 -3.87 -0.99
CA PRO A 91 2.21 -4.20 -1.36
C PRO A 91 1.47 -2.86 -1.30
N LYS A 92 0.90 -2.45 -2.46
CA LYS A 92 0.33 -1.11 -2.63
C LYS A 92 -0.55 -0.91 -1.41
N LEU A 93 -0.17 0.00 -0.51
CA LEU A 93 -0.83 0.14 0.78
C LEU A 93 -2.27 0.56 0.48
N GLU A 94 -3.17 -0.41 0.42
CA GLU A 94 -4.61 -0.14 0.28
C GLU A 94 -5.16 0.21 1.66
N LEU A 95 -5.02 1.49 2.00
CA LEU A 95 -5.59 2.06 3.21
C LEU A 95 -7.01 2.51 2.92
N ILE A 96 -7.98 1.98 3.65
CA ILE A 96 -9.38 2.41 3.58
C ILE A 96 -9.88 2.88 4.94
N TYR A 97 -10.77 3.87 4.90
CA TYR A 97 -11.45 4.36 6.10
C TYR A 97 -12.93 4.01 6.04
N LEU A 98 -13.47 3.58 7.17
CA LEU A 98 -14.89 3.24 7.33
C LEU A 98 -15.48 4.19 8.35
N ILE A 99 -16.49 4.95 7.96
CA ILE A 99 -17.19 5.92 8.82
C ILE A 99 -18.64 5.44 9.06
N PRO A 100 -18.85 4.63 10.12
CA PRO A 100 -20.16 4.03 10.40
C PRO A 100 -21.11 4.95 11.19
N SER A 101 -20.57 5.97 11.84
CA SER A 101 -21.32 6.82 12.76
C SER A 101 -21.03 8.29 12.51
N ASP A 102 -21.91 9.15 13.01
CA ASP A 102 -21.69 10.60 13.11
C ASP A 102 -21.01 10.99 14.43
N THR A 103 -20.74 10.02 15.31
CA THR A 103 -20.02 10.18 16.57
C THR A 103 -18.78 9.30 16.63
N LEU A 104 -17.75 9.74 17.34
CA LEU A 104 -16.54 8.99 17.66
C LEU A 104 -16.49 8.73 19.16
N GLY A 105 -16.39 7.44 19.52
CA GLY A 105 -16.42 6.99 20.92
C GLY A 105 -17.83 6.74 21.44
N HIS A 106 -17.93 6.17 22.65
CA HIS A 106 -19.17 5.75 23.29
C HIS A 106 -19.51 6.57 24.54
N GLY A 107 -19.00 7.80 24.63
CA GLY A 107 -19.27 8.72 25.74
C GLY A 107 -20.45 9.65 25.44
N ASP A 108 -20.20 10.93 25.59
CA ASP A 108 -21.19 11.98 25.28
C ASP A 108 -21.32 12.17 23.76
N ASP A 109 -22.54 12.18 23.25
CA ASP A 109 -22.81 12.26 21.80
C ASP A 109 -22.38 13.60 21.18
N ASP A 110 -22.48 14.72 21.93
CA ASP A 110 -22.10 16.03 21.42
C ASP A 110 -20.58 16.12 21.29
N LEU A 111 -19.86 15.61 22.28
CA LEU A 111 -18.40 15.44 22.19
C LEU A 111 -18.03 14.48 21.06
N GLY A 112 -18.73 13.35 20.93
CA GLY A 112 -18.51 12.37 19.86
C GLY A 112 -18.64 12.97 18.47
N ARG A 113 -19.64 13.85 18.23
CA ARG A 113 -19.82 14.59 16.97
C ARG A 113 -18.65 15.53 16.69
N ILE A 114 -18.20 16.28 17.69
CA ILE A 114 -17.05 17.18 17.56
C ILE A 114 -15.77 16.38 17.19
N LEU A 115 -15.54 15.26 17.86
CA LEU A 115 -14.39 14.40 17.61
C LEU A 115 -14.43 13.78 16.23
N MET A 116 -15.58 13.29 15.75
CA MET A 116 -15.70 12.72 14.42
C MET A 116 -15.47 13.77 13.31
N GLN A 117 -16.00 14.98 13.48
CA GLN A 117 -15.74 16.07 12.55
C GLN A 117 -14.26 16.44 12.51
N SER A 118 -13.60 16.50 13.67
CA SER A 118 -12.16 16.77 13.76
C SER A 118 -11.35 15.64 13.11
N PHE A 119 -11.73 14.38 13.33
CA PHE A 119 -11.13 13.21 12.69
C PHE A 119 -11.17 13.32 11.16
N ILE A 120 -12.37 13.58 10.58
CA ILE A 120 -12.52 13.67 9.12
C ILE A 120 -11.69 14.82 8.54
N LYS A 121 -11.69 15.99 9.19
CA LYS A 121 -10.86 17.14 8.75
C LYS A 121 -9.36 16.85 8.79
N THR A 122 -8.93 16.02 9.75
CA THR A 122 -7.49 15.67 9.91
C THR A 122 -7.02 14.63 8.91
N ILE A 123 -7.91 13.90 8.23
CA ILE A 123 -7.51 12.87 7.24
C ILE A 123 -6.60 13.48 6.15
N GLY A 124 -6.91 14.69 5.68
CA GLY A 124 -6.13 15.38 4.63
C GLY A 124 -4.74 15.83 5.08
N GLU A 125 -4.51 15.93 6.38
CA GLU A 125 -3.25 16.42 6.96
C GLU A 125 -2.25 15.29 7.28
N VAL A 126 -2.64 14.04 7.12
CA VAL A 126 -1.79 12.88 7.42
C VAL A 126 -1.45 12.08 6.17
N SER A 127 -0.28 11.48 6.16
CA SER A 127 0.20 10.63 5.06
C SER A 127 0.47 9.21 5.58
N PRO A 128 0.15 8.18 4.79
CA PRO A 128 -0.48 8.23 3.47
C PRO A 128 -1.98 8.53 3.53
N LEU A 129 -2.52 9.16 2.48
CA LEU A 129 -3.96 9.31 2.32
C LEU A 129 -4.63 7.95 2.07
N PRO A 130 -5.88 7.75 2.52
CA PRO A 130 -6.65 6.56 2.15
C PRO A 130 -6.97 6.58 0.66
N GLN A 131 -7.07 5.40 0.02
CA GLN A 131 -7.59 5.28 -1.33
C GLN A 131 -9.12 5.47 -1.36
N LYS A 132 -9.79 4.97 -0.30
CA LYS A 132 -11.25 5.02 -0.23
C LYS A 132 -11.72 5.37 1.17
N ILE A 133 -12.81 6.14 1.25
CA ILE A 133 -13.54 6.39 2.49
C ILE A 133 -14.99 5.95 2.27
N PHE A 134 -15.45 5.01 3.08
CA PHE A 134 -16.81 4.50 3.03
C PHE A 134 -17.66 5.11 4.16
N PHE A 135 -18.76 5.73 3.78
CA PHE A 135 -19.76 6.24 4.71
C PHE A 135 -20.98 5.31 4.73
N TYR A 136 -21.35 4.81 5.88
CA TYR A 136 -22.55 3.99 6.04
C TYR A 136 -23.22 4.26 7.40
N ASN A 137 -24.45 3.74 7.58
CA ASN A 137 -25.29 4.05 8.73
C ASN A 137 -25.39 5.59 8.92
N ARG A 138 -25.22 6.13 10.13
CA ARG A 138 -25.28 7.57 10.41
C ARG A 138 -24.14 8.37 9.77
N GLY A 139 -23.03 7.73 9.42
CA GLY A 139 -21.92 8.39 8.71
C GLY A 139 -22.32 9.02 7.37
N VAL A 140 -23.40 8.55 6.70
CA VAL A 140 -23.88 9.13 5.43
C VAL A 140 -24.31 10.59 5.53
N HIS A 141 -24.62 11.09 6.73
CA HIS A 141 -24.95 12.50 6.93
C HIS A 141 -23.79 13.43 6.60
N PHE A 142 -22.54 12.98 6.69
CA PHE A 142 -21.37 13.83 6.39
C PHE A 142 -21.19 14.17 4.91
N VAL A 143 -21.79 13.42 4.01
CA VAL A 143 -21.70 13.63 2.56
C VAL A 143 -22.91 14.31 1.93
N THR A 144 -23.84 14.78 2.77
CA THR A 144 -25.12 15.36 2.34
C THR A 144 -25.17 16.88 2.52
N SER A 145 -26.17 17.54 1.91
CA SER A 145 -26.28 19.00 1.83
C SER A 145 -26.21 19.77 3.15
N GLU A 146 -26.59 19.14 4.26
CA GLU A 146 -26.55 19.78 5.58
C GLU A 146 -25.19 19.67 6.30
N SER A 147 -24.22 18.97 5.69
CA SER A 147 -22.91 18.72 6.30
C SER A 147 -21.98 19.94 6.18
N ASN A 148 -21.32 20.26 7.30
CA ASN A 148 -20.23 21.24 7.35
C ASN A 148 -18.86 20.65 6.94
N LEU A 149 -18.84 19.38 6.49
CA LEU A 149 -17.63 18.66 6.05
C LEU A 149 -17.54 18.51 4.53
N LEU A 150 -18.45 19.11 3.76
CA LEU A 150 -18.46 18.96 2.31
C LEU A 150 -17.17 19.47 1.66
N GLU A 151 -16.65 20.61 2.09
CA GLU A 151 -15.40 21.16 1.52
C GLU A 151 -14.18 20.27 1.84
N PRO A 152 -13.89 19.88 3.09
CA PRO A 152 -12.81 18.94 3.37
C PRO A 152 -12.92 17.60 2.62
N LEU A 153 -14.13 17.09 2.43
CA LEU A 153 -14.34 15.84 1.68
C LEU A 153 -14.15 16.02 0.18
N LYS A 154 -14.48 17.18 -0.39
CA LYS A 154 -14.16 17.51 -1.79
C LYS A 154 -12.65 17.63 -2.01
N GLU A 155 -11.95 18.30 -1.10
CA GLU A 155 -10.50 18.42 -1.15
C GLU A 155 -9.81 17.03 -1.13
N LEU A 156 -10.32 16.08 -0.34
CA LEU A 156 -9.85 14.70 -0.36
C LEU A 156 -10.15 14.01 -1.70
N ALA A 157 -11.34 14.21 -2.25
CA ALA A 157 -11.71 13.66 -3.56
C ALA A 157 -10.83 14.23 -4.69
N ASP A 158 -10.54 15.53 -4.66
CA ASP A 158 -9.64 16.19 -5.62
C ASP A 158 -8.19 15.66 -5.53
N GLN A 159 -7.78 15.16 -4.36
CA GLN A 159 -6.50 14.49 -4.14
C GLN A 159 -6.53 13.00 -4.54
N GLY A 160 -7.64 12.51 -5.10
CA GLY A 160 -7.78 11.15 -5.62
C GLY A 160 -8.33 10.12 -4.61
N VAL A 161 -8.87 10.58 -3.47
CA VAL A 161 -9.55 9.69 -2.52
C VAL A 161 -10.97 9.40 -3.01
N GLU A 162 -11.32 8.13 -3.18
CA GLU A 162 -12.69 7.74 -3.52
C GLU A 162 -13.63 7.87 -2.31
N ILE A 163 -14.62 8.75 -2.41
CA ILE A 163 -15.65 8.94 -1.38
C ILE A 163 -16.88 8.14 -1.75
N LEU A 164 -17.25 7.16 -0.93
CA LEU A 164 -18.27 6.18 -1.24
C LEU A 164 -19.30 6.08 -0.12
N SER A 165 -20.59 6.10 -0.46
CA SER A 165 -21.70 6.13 0.49
C SER A 165 -22.69 4.99 0.27
N CYS A 166 -23.05 4.28 1.34
CA CYS A 166 -23.99 3.17 1.28
C CYS A 166 -25.36 3.61 0.78
N GLY A 167 -25.78 3.13 -0.38
CA GLY A 167 -27.07 3.47 -0.98
C GLY A 167 -28.27 3.08 -0.13
N THR A 168 -28.22 1.93 0.56
CA THR A 168 -29.27 1.50 1.50
C THR A 168 -29.42 2.47 2.67
N CYS A 169 -28.29 3.00 3.19
CA CYS A 169 -28.33 3.96 4.31
C CYS A 169 -28.87 5.31 3.84
N LEU A 170 -28.43 5.79 2.68
CA LEU A 170 -28.97 7.01 2.08
C LEU A 170 -30.49 6.91 1.81
N ASP A 171 -30.96 5.71 1.43
CA ASP A 171 -32.38 5.44 1.22
C ASP A 171 -33.17 5.49 2.54
N PHE A 172 -32.65 4.78 3.54
CA PHE A 172 -33.28 4.72 4.88
C PHE A 172 -33.48 6.10 5.51
N TYR A 173 -32.48 6.98 5.35
CA TYR A 173 -32.55 8.35 5.88
C TYR A 173 -33.19 9.35 4.88
N ASN A 174 -33.67 8.91 3.71
CA ASN A 174 -34.21 9.75 2.64
C ASN A 174 -33.21 10.80 2.08
N LEU A 175 -31.93 10.48 2.07
CA LEU A 175 -30.81 11.38 1.72
C LEU A 175 -30.24 11.17 0.32
N LYS A 176 -30.78 10.26 -0.51
CA LYS A 176 -30.23 9.97 -1.84
C LYS A 176 -30.10 11.22 -2.74
N LYS A 177 -31.07 12.13 -2.67
CA LYS A 177 -31.08 13.37 -3.45
C LYS A 177 -30.18 14.45 -2.87
N GLU A 178 -29.79 14.29 -1.62
CA GLU A 178 -28.98 15.23 -0.86
C GLU A 178 -27.49 14.89 -0.90
N LEU A 179 -27.08 13.81 -1.56
CA LEU A 179 -25.68 13.45 -1.75
C LEU A 179 -24.95 14.55 -2.55
N LYS A 180 -23.90 15.14 -1.97
CA LYS A 180 -23.14 16.28 -2.52
C LYS A 180 -21.68 15.94 -2.81
N VAL A 181 -21.14 14.91 -2.17
CA VAL A 181 -19.74 14.48 -2.35
C VAL A 181 -19.69 12.97 -2.49
N GLY A 182 -18.92 12.50 -3.46
CA GLY A 182 -18.70 11.09 -3.72
C GLY A 182 -19.84 10.40 -4.46
N GLU A 183 -19.82 9.08 -4.45
CA GLU A 183 -20.74 8.22 -5.20
C GLU A 183 -21.47 7.23 -4.29
N MET A 184 -22.59 6.70 -4.79
CA MET A 184 -23.32 5.64 -4.08
C MET A 184 -22.64 4.29 -4.31
N THR A 185 -22.50 3.52 -3.23
CA THR A 185 -22.02 2.14 -3.25
C THR A 185 -22.99 1.20 -2.52
N ASN A 186 -22.65 -0.05 -2.45
CA ASN A 186 -23.44 -1.09 -1.78
C ASN A 186 -22.59 -1.89 -0.78
N MET A 187 -23.25 -2.69 0.07
CA MET A 187 -22.56 -3.46 1.11
C MET A 187 -21.58 -4.49 0.54
N TYR A 188 -21.85 -5.07 -0.63
CA TYR A 188 -20.93 -6.01 -1.27
C TYR A 188 -19.58 -5.33 -1.56
N ASN A 189 -19.60 -4.15 -2.20
CA ASN A 189 -18.37 -3.41 -2.52
C ASN A 189 -17.62 -2.96 -1.26
N ILE A 190 -18.35 -2.60 -0.18
CA ILE A 190 -17.74 -2.26 1.11
C ILE A 190 -17.00 -3.47 1.68
N VAL A 191 -17.66 -4.64 1.74
CA VAL A 191 -17.06 -5.88 2.27
C VAL A 191 -15.90 -6.36 1.40
N GLU A 192 -16.04 -6.29 0.08
CA GLU A 192 -14.97 -6.63 -0.86
C GLU A 192 -13.74 -5.73 -0.65
N ALA A 193 -13.94 -4.42 -0.55
CA ALA A 193 -12.85 -3.47 -0.25
C ALA A 193 -12.19 -3.76 1.10
N MET A 194 -12.98 -4.10 2.14
CA MET A 194 -12.43 -4.50 3.44
C MET A 194 -11.58 -5.77 3.35
N ALA A 195 -11.99 -6.75 2.53
CA ALA A 195 -11.26 -8.01 2.35
C ALA A 195 -9.95 -7.85 1.58
N LEU A 196 -9.90 -6.87 0.67
CA LEU A 196 -8.72 -6.59 -0.18
C LEU A 196 -7.78 -5.56 0.42
N ALA A 197 -8.26 -4.72 1.35
CA ALA A 197 -7.47 -3.66 1.96
C ALA A 197 -6.28 -4.20 2.76
N THR A 198 -5.14 -3.58 2.62
CA THR A 198 -3.96 -3.86 3.45
C THR A 198 -4.16 -3.32 4.88
N LYS A 199 -4.87 -2.20 5.00
CA LYS A 199 -5.18 -1.56 6.28
C LYS A 199 -6.56 -0.92 6.24
N THR A 200 -7.37 -1.25 7.25
CA THR A 200 -8.68 -0.64 7.48
C THR A 200 -8.66 0.18 8.77
N VAL A 201 -9.16 1.41 8.71
CA VAL A 201 -9.34 2.28 9.88
C VAL A 201 -10.82 2.54 10.06
N THR A 202 -11.33 2.23 11.25
CA THR A 202 -12.72 2.49 11.64
C THR A 202 -12.69 3.27 12.95
N PRO A 203 -13.03 4.57 12.94
CA PRO A 203 -13.21 5.32 14.17
C PRO A 203 -14.50 4.86 14.86
N CYS A 204 -14.40 4.41 16.10
CA CYS A 204 -15.52 3.91 16.91
C CYS A 204 -15.53 4.56 18.28
#